data_1b5bbae3d63b475ab378cd5cb49d7e41
#
_entry.id   1b5bbae3d63b475ab378cd5cb49d7e41
#
_cell.length_a   1.000
_cell.length_b   1.000
_cell.length_c   1.000
_cell.angle_alpha   90.00
_cell.angle_beta   90.00
_cell.angle_gamma   90.00
#
_symmetry.space_group_name_H-M   'P 1'
#
loop_
_entity.id
_entity.type
_entity.pdbx_description
1 polymer ?
#
loop_
_entity_poly.entity_id
_entity_poly.type
_entity_poly.pdbx_seq_one_letter_code
_entity_poly.pdbx_strand_id
1 'polypeptide(L)'
;MSALRIEREGPVLRVTLAKPKRRNAFDAALIAELQEAFADVGDARVVVLAGEGESFSAGADVEWQRAAIDLSYEENVEDAIRLFRMCEAVDSCPAPVVARIQGYCLGGGCGLAACADIAIAGDDAIFGFSEVKLGIVPAVISPFVLPRVGSAARRYFLTGERFDAQTALRIGLVSEVAADLDEAVERVLGELMASGPAAVRAAKRLIREWPGGEVAAQIAARLRTSEGGQAGLRAFLDKQAAPWRSESSS
;
A
#
# COMPACT_ATOMS: atom_id res chain seq x y z
N MET A 1 1.69 19.77 -14.31
CA MET A 1 2.73 18.86 -13.81
C MET A 1 2.02 17.64 -13.26
N SER A 2 2.52 16.44 -13.51
CA SER A 2 1.95 15.20 -12.95
C SER A 2 1.97 15.25 -11.42
N ALA A 3 0.93 14.71 -10.80
CA ALA A 3 0.82 14.59 -9.34
C ALA A 3 1.60 13.37 -8.81
N LEU A 4 2.08 12.50 -9.71
CA LEU A 4 2.93 11.36 -9.42
C LEU A 4 4.27 11.47 -10.15
N ARG A 5 5.32 10.92 -9.54
CA ARG A 5 6.56 10.52 -10.19
C ARG A 5 6.62 9.00 -10.20
N ILE A 6 6.77 8.43 -11.40
CA ILE A 6 6.85 6.99 -11.60
C ILE A 6 8.22 6.68 -12.19
N GLU A 7 8.99 5.86 -11.50
CA GLU A 7 10.35 5.49 -11.87
C GLU A 7 10.49 3.98 -11.80
N ARG A 8 11.22 3.41 -12.79
CA ARG A 8 11.46 1.98 -12.83
C ARG A 8 12.94 1.68 -12.67
N GLU A 9 13.27 0.91 -11.66
CA GLU A 9 14.61 0.45 -11.35
C GLU A 9 14.66 -1.09 -11.46
N GLY A 10 14.91 -1.58 -12.66
CA GLY A 10 14.85 -3.00 -12.94
C GLY A 10 13.47 -3.60 -12.57
N PRO A 11 13.39 -4.56 -11.65
CA PRO A 11 12.14 -5.19 -11.24
C PRO A 11 11.31 -4.36 -10.24
N VAL A 12 11.81 -3.22 -9.76
CA VAL A 12 11.16 -2.34 -8.79
C VAL A 12 10.48 -1.18 -9.51
N LEU A 13 9.19 -0.97 -9.26
CA LEU A 13 8.45 0.21 -9.69
C LEU A 13 8.27 1.15 -8.49
N ARG A 14 8.80 2.37 -8.59
CA ARG A 14 8.61 3.40 -7.57
C ARG A 14 7.50 4.36 -8.00
N VAL A 15 6.46 4.45 -7.21
CA VAL A 15 5.32 5.37 -7.38
C VAL A 15 5.36 6.37 -6.24
N THR A 16 5.68 7.62 -6.53
CA THR A 16 5.89 8.67 -5.54
C THR A 16 4.84 9.77 -5.71
N LEU A 17 4.09 10.06 -4.65
CA LEU A 17 3.19 11.22 -4.58
C LEU A 17 4.03 12.49 -4.67
N ALA A 18 3.84 13.32 -5.70
CA ALA A 18 4.74 14.43 -6.05
C ALA A 18 4.10 15.81 -5.85
N LYS A 19 3.33 15.99 -4.77
CA LYS A 19 2.71 17.26 -4.36
C LYS A 19 3.19 17.73 -2.98
N PRO A 20 4.53 17.84 -2.72
CA PRO A 20 5.06 18.08 -1.38
C PRO A 20 4.58 19.40 -0.76
N LYS A 21 4.36 20.45 -1.56
CA LYS A 21 3.83 21.76 -1.10
C LYS A 21 2.43 21.65 -0.51
N ARG A 22 1.67 20.62 -0.86
CA ARG A 22 0.34 20.30 -0.31
C ARG A 22 0.38 19.03 0.55
N ARG A 23 1.56 18.63 1.03
CA ARG A 23 1.77 17.42 1.81
C ARG A 23 1.13 16.19 1.17
N ASN A 24 1.23 16.08 -0.15
CA ASN A 24 0.68 14.98 -0.96
C ASN A 24 -0.82 14.72 -0.72
N ALA A 25 -1.59 15.81 -0.49
CA ALA A 25 -3.03 15.71 -0.30
C ALA A 25 -3.73 15.33 -1.61
N PHE A 26 -4.80 14.53 -1.48
CA PHE A 26 -5.57 13.99 -2.62
C PHE A 26 -6.51 15.02 -3.20
N ASP A 27 -6.39 15.22 -4.50
CA ASP A 27 -7.39 15.83 -5.35
C ASP A 27 -7.79 14.84 -6.47
N ALA A 28 -8.74 15.22 -7.30
CA ALA A 28 -9.25 14.38 -8.37
C ALA A 28 -8.14 13.91 -9.35
N ALA A 29 -7.14 14.76 -9.60
CA ALA A 29 -6.02 14.43 -10.49
C ALA A 29 -5.12 13.34 -9.87
N LEU A 30 -4.71 13.51 -8.62
CA LEU A 30 -3.87 12.52 -7.92
C LEU A 30 -4.59 11.18 -7.75
N ILE A 31 -5.90 11.20 -7.47
CA ILE A 31 -6.74 10.00 -7.36
C ILE A 31 -6.75 9.24 -8.69
N ALA A 32 -6.97 9.94 -9.82
CA ALA A 32 -7.01 9.33 -11.14
C ALA A 32 -5.64 8.78 -11.55
N GLU A 33 -4.57 9.55 -11.36
CA GLU A 33 -3.21 9.12 -11.70
C GLU A 33 -2.77 7.91 -10.89
N LEU A 34 -3.09 7.83 -9.58
CA LEU A 34 -2.81 6.66 -8.75
C LEU A 34 -3.58 5.44 -9.23
N GLN A 35 -4.87 5.58 -9.51
CA GLN A 35 -5.68 4.48 -10.02
C GLN A 35 -5.09 3.92 -11.32
N GLU A 36 -4.68 4.78 -12.25
CA GLU A 36 -4.06 4.39 -13.52
C GLU A 36 -2.70 3.72 -13.31
N ALA A 37 -1.85 4.28 -12.45
CA ALA A 37 -0.51 3.74 -12.17
C ALA A 37 -0.55 2.32 -11.57
N PHE A 38 -1.56 2.01 -10.76
CA PHE A 38 -1.71 0.69 -10.15
C PHE A 38 -2.57 -0.28 -10.97
N ALA A 39 -3.29 0.20 -12.00
CA ALA A 39 -4.04 -0.66 -12.92
C ALA A 39 -3.12 -1.50 -13.81
N ASP A 40 -1.95 -0.98 -14.16
CA ASP A 40 -0.93 -1.70 -14.94
C ASP A 40 0.49 -1.40 -14.42
N VAL A 41 1.00 -2.30 -13.61
CA VAL A 41 2.38 -2.26 -13.10
C VAL A 41 3.36 -3.08 -13.95
N GLY A 42 2.88 -3.62 -15.07
CA GLY A 42 3.67 -4.45 -16.00
C GLY A 42 4.25 -5.68 -15.32
N ASP A 43 5.52 -5.92 -15.58
CA ASP A 43 6.30 -7.04 -15.03
C ASP A 43 6.97 -6.73 -13.68
N ALA A 44 6.64 -5.60 -13.03
CA ALA A 44 7.19 -5.25 -11.72
C ALA A 44 7.04 -6.41 -10.72
N ARG A 45 8.12 -6.70 -10.02
CA ARG A 45 8.16 -7.71 -8.94
C ARG A 45 7.69 -7.11 -7.62
N VAL A 46 7.83 -5.81 -7.44
CA VAL A 46 7.40 -5.04 -6.27
C VAL A 46 7.11 -3.60 -6.69
N VAL A 47 6.15 -2.97 -6.02
CA VAL A 47 5.88 -1.54 -6.14
C VAL A 47 6.22 -0.87 -4.81
N VAL A 48 7.02 0.20 -4.83
CA VAL A 48 7.25 1.06 -3.68
C VAL A 48 6.34 2.28 -3.82
N LEU A 49 5.48 2.49 -2.83
CA LEU A 49 4.61 3.68 -2.73
C LEU A 49 5.18 4.63 -1.69
N ALA A 50 5.52 5.84 -2.09
CA ALA A 50 6.14 6.85 -1.23
C ALA A 50 5.51 8.24 -1.42
N GLY A 51 5.80 9.15 -0.50
CA GLY A 51 5.48 10.56 -0.64
C GLY A 51 6.74 11.41 -0.75
N GLU A 52 6.77 12.39 -1.65
CA GLU A 52 7.85 13.37 -1.74
C GLU A 52 7.78 14.39 -0.59
N GLY A 53 8.95 14.82 -0.08
CA GLY A 53 9.05 15.82 0.98
C GLY A 53 8.78 15.27 2.38
N GLU A 54 8.25 16.13 3.26
CA GLU A 54 8.16 15.88 4.70
C GLU A 54 6.99 14.97 5.12
N SER A 55 6.11 14.58 4.21
CA SER A 55 4.90 13.82 4.56
C SER A 55 4.59 12.77 3.50
N PHE A 56 4.10 11.62 3.94
CA PHE A 56 3.54 10.62 3.04
C PHE A 56 2.28 11.16 2.37
N SER A 57 1.23 11.47 3.13
CA SER A 57 0.02 12.15 2.65
C SER A 57 -0.79 12.74 3.80
N ALA A 58 -1.23 13.99 3.64
CA ALA A 58 -2.11 14.65 4.61
C ALA A 58 -3.62 14.32 4.39
N GLY A 59 -3.95 13.37 3.51
CA GLY A 59 -5.33 13.00 3.21
C GLY A 59 -5.97 13.87 2.13
N ALA A 60 -7.26 14.17 2.24
CA ALA A 60 -8.00 14.94 1.25
C ALA A 60 -7.53 16.41 1.17
N ASP A 61 -7.35 16.92 -0.05
CA ASP A 61 -7.00 18.32 -0.29
C ASP A 61 -8.13 19.26 0.15
N VAL A 62 -7.77 20.38 0.77
CA VAL A 62 -8.74 21.33 1.32
C VAL A 62 -9.62 21.96 0.24
N GLU A 63 -9.06 22.24 -0.94
CA GLU A 63 -9.82 22.79 -2.07
C GLU A 63 -10.79 21.76 -2.65
N TRP A 64 -10.35 20.49 -2.72
CA TRP A 64 -11.22 19.39 -3.14
C TRP A 64 -12.38 19.21 -2.16
N GLN A 65 -12.12 19.23 -0.84
CA GLN A 65 -13.19 19.19 0.17
C GLN A 65 -14.12 20.41 0.11
N ARG A 66 -13.58 21.59 -0.18
CA ARG A 66 -14.39 22.79 -0.34
C ARG A 66 -15.35 22.66 -1.54
N ALA A 67 -14.86 22.15 -2.69
CA ALA A 67 -15.69 21.90 -3.84
C ALA A 67 -16.82 20.91 -3.57
N ALA A 68 -16.56 19.90 -2.70
CA ALA A 68 -17.58 18.91 -2.35
C ALA A 68 -18.79 19.47 -1.59
N ILE A 69 -18.69 20.68 -1.00
CA ILE A 69 -19.82 21.33 -0.30
C ILE A 69 -20.98 21.65 -1.26
N ASP A 70 -20.66 22.02 -2.50
CA ASP A 70 -21.62 22.44 -3.51
C ASP A 70 -22.12 21.29 -4.40
N LEU A 71 -21.58 20.07 -4.22
CA LEU A 71 -21.96 18.89 -4.97
C LEU A 71 -23.29 18.31 -4.45
N SER A 72 -24.10 17.78 -5.36
CA SER A 72 -25.28 16.95 -5.03
C SER A 72 -24.85 15.67 -4.29
N TYR A 73 -25.84 14.96 -3.73
CA TYR A 73 -25.60 13.65 -3.11
C TYR A 73 -25.00 12.66 -4.11
N GLU A 74 -25.54 12.58 -5.32
CA GLU A 74 -25.09 11.69 -6.39
C GLU A 74 -23.63 11.99 -6.81
N GLU A 75 -23.27 13.25 -6.96
CA GLU A 75 -21.91 13.67 -7.30
C GLU A 75 -20.92 13.34 -6.16
N ASN A 76 -21.33 13.52 -4.89
CA ASN A 76 -20.52 13.11 -3.73
C ASN A 76 -20.33 11.60 -3.69
N VAL A 77 -21.34 10.79 -4.06
CA VAL A 77 -21.22 9.32 -4.18
C VAL A 77 -20.20 8.96 -5.27
N GLU A 78 -20.26 9.60 -6.44
CA GLU A 78 -19.30 9.33 -7.51
C GLU A 78 -17.87 9.68 -7.11
N ASP A 79 -17.68 10.78 -6.38
CA ASP A 79 -16.38 11.21 -5.86
C ASP A 79 -15.82 10.22 -4.83
N ALA A 80 -16.67 9.75 -3.92
CA ALA A 80 -16.32 8.72 -2.95
C ALA A 80 -15.96 7.38 -3.64
N ILE A 81 -16.66 7.01 -4.71
CA ILE A 81 -16.37 5.81 -5.51
C ILE A 81 -15.02 5.95 -6.22
N ARG A 82 -14.66 7.11 -6.73
CA ARG A 82 -13.33 7.34 -7.33
C ARG A 82 -12.20 7.12 -6.32
N LEU A 83 -12.35 7.66 -5.11
CA LEU A 83 -11.40 7.45 -4.02
C LEU A 83 -11.32 5.97 -3.60
N PHE A 84 -12.47 5.28 -3.51
CA PHE A 84 -12.51 3.85 -3.22
C PHE A 84 -11.76 3.04 -4.28
N ARG A 85 -12.01 3.30 -5.57
CA ARG A 85 -11.36 2.59 -6.69
C ARG A 85 -9.85 2.81 -6.71
N MET A 86 -9.39 4.00 -6.35
CA MET A 86 -7.95 4.26 -6.18
C MET A 86 -7.36 3.36 -5.08
N CYS A 87 -7.98 3.29 -3.90
CA CYS A 87 -7.55 2.40 -2.83
C CYS A 87 -7.60 0.92 -3.27
N GLU A 88 -8.67 0.51 -3.94
CA GLU A 88 -8.84 -0.85 -4.46
C GLU A 88 -7.76 -1.21 -5.48
N ALA A 89 -7.35 -0.28 -6.36
CA ALA A 89 -6.28 -0.51 -7.32
C ALA A 89 -4.94 -0.79 -6.63
N VAL A 90 -4.61 -0.06 -5.56
CA VAL A 90 -3.41 -0.30 -4.75
C VAL A 90 -3.48 -1.64 -4.05
N ASP A 91 -4.59 -1.94 -3.36
CA ASP A 91 -4.81 -3.18 -2.62
C ASP A 91 -4.80 -4.42 -3.55
N SER A 92 -5.42 -4.30 -4.74
CA SER A 92 -5.51 -5.39 -5.72
C SER A 92 -4.31 -5.51 -6.65
N CYS A 93 -3.32 -4.62 -6.54
CA CYS A 93 -2.09 -4.66 -7.34
C CYS A 93 -1.52 -6.09 -7.39
N PRO A 94 -1.19 -6.64 -8.57
CA PRO A 94 -0.69 -8.01 -8.67
C PRO A 94 0.71 -8.19 -8.06
N ALA A 95 1.51 -7.14 -7.99
CA ALA A 95 2.79 -7.13 -7.30
C ALA A 95 2.62 -6.73 -5.83
N PRO A 96 3.47 -7.18 -4.90
CA PRO A 96 3.51 -6.63 -3.55
C PRO A 96 3.72 -5.12 -3.58
N VAL A 97 3.02 -4.42 -2.68
CA VAL A 97 3.17 -2.97 -2.49
C VAL A 97 3.84 -2.72 -1.14
N VAL A 98 4.96 -2.04 -1.15
CA VAL A 98 5.69 -1.58 0.05
C VAL A 98 5.45 -0.08 0.20
N ALA A 99 4.78 0.35 1.26
CA ALA A 99 4.60 1.77 1.55
C ALA A 99 5.74 2.27 2.45
N ARG A 100 6.39 3.36 2.01
CA ARG A 100 7.40 4.10 2.73
C ARG A 100 6.76 5.36 3.31
N ILE A 101 6.61 5.43 4.63
CA ILE A 101 5.77 6.41 5.31
C ILE A 101 6.61 7.28 6.24
N GLN A 102 6.73 8.57 5.93
CA GLN A 102 7.33 9.59 6.80
C GLN A 102 6.32 10.70 7.13
N GLY A 103 6.50 11.38 8.23
CA GLY A 103 5.72 12.55 8.65
C GLY A 103 4.22 12.28 8.69
N TYR A 104 3.41 13.14 8.10
CA TYR A 104 1.95 12.96 8.15
C TYR A 104 1.44 11.87 7.21
N CYS A 105 0.62 10.98 7.78
CA CYS A 105 -0.18 9.96 7.11
C CYS A 105 -1.61 10.03 7.66
N LEU A 106 -2.48 10.85 7.05
CA LEU A 106 -3.78 11.19 7.62
C LEU A 106 -4.94 10.82 6.69
N GLY A 107 -6.08 10.45 7.25
CA GLY A 107 -7.30 10.17 6.50
C GLY A 107 -7.08 9.18 5.35
N GLY A 108 -7.31 9.60 4.10
CA GLY A 108 -7.03 8.81 2.91
C GLY A 108 -5.58 8.31 2.79
N GLY A 109 -4.59 9.05 3.37
CA GLY A 109 -3.21 8.57 3.48
C GLY A 109 -3.10 7.29 4.32
N CYS A 110 -3.82 7.20 5.44
CA CYS A 110 -3.95 5.97 6.21
C CYS A 110 -4.64 4.86 5.39
N GLY A 111 -5.58 5.24 4.53
CA GLY A 111 -6.21 4.31 3.58
C GLY A 111 -5.18 3.68 2.64
N LEU A 112 -4.32 4.49 2.00
CA LEU A 112 -3.23 3.98 1.16
C LEU A 112 -2.23 3.12 1.94
N ALA A 113 -1.86 3.53 3.16
CA ALA A 113 -1.00 2.73 4.03
C ALA A 113 -1.61 1.36 4.32
N ALA A 114 -2.93 1.31 4.55
CA ALA A 114 -3.66 0.06 4.77
C ALA A 114 -3.79 -0.81 3.51
N CYS A 115 -3.81 -0.22 2.32
CA CYS A 115 -3.83 -0.95 1.04
C CYS A 115 -2.48 -1.58 0.68
N ALA A 116 -1.37 -1.04 1.18
CA ALA A 116 -0.06 -1.63 0.96
C ALA A 116 0.09 -2.98 1.68
N ASP A 117 0.79 -3.94 1.08
CA ASP A 117 1.04 -5.25 1.72
C ASP A 117 1.94 -5.10 2.93
N ILE A 118 2.97 -4.27 2.81
CA ILE A 118 3.96 -3.98 3.85
C ILE A 118 4.06 -2.47 4.00
N ALA A 119 3.67 -1.94 5.13
CA ALA A 119 3.79 -0.52 5.43
C ALA A 119 4.90 -0.31 6.46
N ILE A 120 5.92 0.49 6.10
CA ILE A 120 7.06 0.81 6.95
C ILE A 120 7.00 2.31 7.27
N ALA A 121 7.02 2.66 8.55
CA ALA A 121 6.94 4.03 9.01
C ALA A 121 8.27 4.50 9.62
N GLY A 122 8.61 5.75 9.39
CA GLY A 122 9.61 6.44 10.20
C GLY A 122 9.09 6.69 11.62
N ASP A 123 9.98 6.85 12.58
CA ASP A 123 9.63 7.16 13.97
C ASP A 123 8.98 8.56 14.12
N ASP A 124 9.17 9.45 13.16
CA ASP A 124 8.52 10.75 13.06
C ASP A 124 7.08 10.70 12.53
N ALA A 125 6.61 9.55 12.05
CA ALA A 125 5.32 9.44 11.37
C ALA A 125 4.14 9.63 12.34
N ILE A 126 3.17 10.43 11.88
CA ILE A 126 1.95 10.77 12.62
C ILE A 126 0.74 10.34 11.80
N PHE A 127 -0.10 9.54 12.41
CA PHE A 127 -1.29 8.97 11.81
C PHE A 127 -2.57 9.56 12.41
N GLY A 128 -3.70 9.42 11.70
CA GLY A 128 -5.00 9.81 12.25
C GLY A 128 -6.13 9.70 11.24
N PHE A 129 -7.33 9.44 11.77
CA PHE A 129 -8.60 9.38 11.03
C PHE A 129 -9.45 10.56 11.50
N SER A 130 -9.12 11.78 11.02
CA SER A 130 -9.68 13.02 11.55
C SER A 130 -11.03 13.42 10.97
N GLU A 131 -11.62 12.60 10.12
CA GLU A 131 -12.87 12.84 9.39
C GLU A 131 -14.04 13.19 10.32
N VAL A 132 -14.14 12.52 11.47
CA VAL A 132 -15.22 12.77 12.45
C VAL A 132 -15.16 14.17 13.07
N LYS A 133 -13.99 14.81 13.09
CA LYS A 133 -13.85 16.21 13.54
C LYS A 133 -14.41 17.22 12.54
N LEU A 134 -14.65 16.77 11.31
CA LEU A 134 -15.28 17.54 10.24
C LEU A 134 -16.78 17.21 10.09
N GLY A 135 -17.33 16.33 10.95
CA GLY A 135 -18.71 15.87 10.84
C GLY A 135 -18.95 14.82 9.75
N ILE A 136 -17.88 14.23 9.20
CA ILE A 136 -17.92 13.13 8.24
C ILE A 136 -17.24 11.89 8.82
N VAL A 137 -17.16 10.81 8.05
CA VAL A 137 -16.61 9.52 8.54
C VAL A 137 -15.58 8.96 7.56
N PRO A 138 -14.57 8.20 8.03
CA PRO A 138 -13.58 7.54 7.19
C PRO A 138 -14.15 6.29 6.49
N ALA A 139 -15.36 6.44 5.88
CA ALA A 139 -16.12 5.32 5.32
C ALA A 139 -15.40 4.67 4.14
N VAL A 140 -14.88 5.49 3.21
CA VAL A 140 -14.28 5.00 1.96
C VAL A 140 -13.05 4.13 2.22
N ILE A 141 -12.24 4.47 3.21
CA ILE A 141 -11.03 3.73 3.56
C ILE A 141 -11.30 2.57 4.55
N SER A 142 -12.47 2.53 5.15
CA SER A 142 -12.79 1.55 6.20
C SER A 142 -12.66 0.09 5.75
N PRO A 143 -13.00 -0.33 4.50
CA PRO A 143 -12.82 -1.70 4.05
C PRO A 143 -11.36 -2.18 4.07
N PHE A 144 -10.40 -1.26 3.95
CA PHE A 144 -8.97 -1.55 3.94
C PHE A 144 -8.35 -1.41 5.33
N VAL A 145 -8.80 -0.42 6.11
CA VAL A 145 -8.24 -0.12 7.44
C VAL A 145 -8.74 -1.10 8.50
N LEU A 146 -10.07 -1.37 8.55
CA LEU A 146 -10.65 -2.19 9.61
C LEU A 146 -10.08 -3.62 9.71
N PRO A 147 -9.81 -4.33 8.60
CA PRO A 147 -9.18 -5.64 8.68
C PRO A 147 -7.79 -5.64 9.33
N ARG A 148 -7.08 -4.50 9.26
CA ARG A 148 -5.74 -4.35 9.84
C ARG A 148 -5.79 -3.97 11.32
N VAL A 149 -6.56 -2.93 11.66
CA VAL A 149 -6.52 -2.35 12.99
C VAL A 149 -7.55 -2.95 13.96
N GLY A 150 -8.52 -3.71 13.45
CA GLY A 150 -9.51 -4.43 14.23
C GLY A 150 -10.24 -3.53 15.25
N SER A 151 -10.29 -3.98 16.50
CA SER A 151 -11.02 -3.27 17.58
C SER A 151 -10.40 -1.91 17.94
N ALA A 152 -9.14 -1.64 17.61
CA ALA A 152 -8.49 -0.35 17.84
C ALA A 152 -9.14 0.78 17.03
N ALA A 153 -9.80 0.48 15.92
CA ALA A 153 -10.59 1.44 15.16
C ALA A 153 -11.62 2.17 16.01
N ARG A 154 -12.21 1.52 17.03
CA ARG A 154 -13.20 2.15 17.92
C ARG A 154 -12.67 3.45 18.53
N ARG A 155 -11.44 3.45 19.00
CA ARG A 155 -10.83 4.64 19.58
C ARG A 155 -10.59 5.70 18.50
N TYR A 156 -9.83 5.37 17.47
CA TYR A 156 -9.31 6.36 16.54
C TYR A 156 -10.35 6.87 15.52
N PHE A 157 -11.30 6.03 15.10
CA PHE A 157 -12.40 6.46 14.23
C PHE A 157 -13.42 7.34 14.96
N LEU A 158 -13.66 7.08 16.27
CA LEU A 158 -14.65 7.83 17.04
C LEU A 158 -14.10 9.15 17.59
N THR A 159 -12.81 9.18 17.96
CA THR A 159 -12.20 10.40 18.54
C THR A 159 -11.55 11.30 17.50
N GLY A 160 -11.12 10.73 16.37
CA GLY A 160 -10.31 11.43 15.36
C GLY A 160 -8.97 11.92 15.92
N GLU A 161 -8.49 11.36 17.04
CA GLU A 161 -7.19 11.72 17.61
C GLU A 161 -6.05 11.21 16.74
N ARG A 162 -4.93 11.94 16.79
CA ARG A 162 -3.68 11.51 16.14
C ARG A 162 -2.95 10.52 17.02
N PHE A 163 -2.14 9.67 16.39
CA PHE A 163 -1.30 8.71 17.07
C PHE A 163 0.05 8.57 16.35
N ASP A 164 1.05 8.13 17.07
CA ASP A 164 2.42 7.98 16.62
C ASP A 164 2.66 6.65 15.87
N ALA A 165 3.85 6.53 15.30
CA ALA A 165 4.29 5.35 14.55
C ALA A 165 4.27 4.06 15.41
N GLN A 166 4.67 4.14 16.70
CA GLN A 166 4.67 3.00 17.60
C GLN A 166 3.24 2.51 17.90
N THR A 167 2.30 3.42 18.00
CA THR A 167 0.88 3.08 18.11
C THR A 167 0.37 2.46 16.83
N ALA A 168 0.74 3.01 15.64
CA ALA A 168 0.38 2.44 14.34
C ALA A 168 0.87 0.99 14.19
N LEU A 169 2.11 0.71 14.64
CA LEU A 169 2.66 -0.65 14.70
C LEU A 169 1.86 -1.55 15.64
N ARG A 170 1.61 -1.10 16.85
CA ARG A 170 0.89 -1.88 17.87
C ARG A 170 -0.53 -2.27 17.44
N ILE A 171 -1.22 -1.41 16.68
CA ILE A 171 -2.57 -1.68 16.19
C ILE A 171 -2.59 -2.39 14.83
N GLY A 172 -1.45 -2.64 14.20
CA GLY A 172 -1.33 -3.36 12.93
C GLY A 172 -1.56 -2.52 11.67
N LEU A 173 -1.60 -1.18 11.78
CA LEU A 173 -1.72 -0.30 10.61
C LEU A 173 -0.42 -0.29 9.79
N VAL A 174 0.73 -0.35 10.46
CA VAL A 174 2.04 -0.52 9.83
C VAL A 174 2.69 -1.81 10.31
N SER A 175 3.61 -2.35 9.51
CA SER A 175 4.30 -3.62 9.78
C SER A 175 5.62 -3.41 10.54
N GLU A 176 6.20 -2.21 10.43
CA GLU A 176 7.50 -1.88 10.99
C GLU A 176 7.61 -0.37 11.25
N VAL A 177 8.40 0.00 12.25
CA VAL A 177 8.86 1.36 12.49
C VAL A 177 10.39 1.36 12.49
N ALA A 178 11.00 2.23 11.70
CA ALA A 178 12.44 2.29 11.50
C ALA A 178 12.99 3.71 11.64
N ALA A 179 14.15 3.83 12.27
CA ALA A 179 14.89 5.10 12.35
C ALA A 179 15.51 5.46 10.98
N ASP A 180 16.07 4.46 10.27
CA ASP A 180 16.46 4.57 8.86
C ASP A 180 15.40 3.89 7.99
N LEU A 181 14.51 4.73 7.47
CA LEU A 181 13.36 4.26 6.68
C LEU A 181 13.79 3.71 5.32
N ASP A 182 14.84 4.27 4.72
CA ASP A 182 15.34 3.82 3.42
C ASP A 182 16.03 2.46 3.54
N GLU A 183 16.87 2.27 4.57
CA GLU A 183 17.50 0.98 4.87
C GLU A 183 16.44 -0.11 5.13
N ALA A 184 15.39 0.20 5.89
CA ALA A 184 14.32 -0.75 6.17
C ALA A 184 13.54 -1.14 4.90
N VAL A 185 13.25 -0.19 4.01
CA VAL A 185 12.61 -0.46 2.72
C VAL A 185 13.52 -1.35 1.86
N GLU A 186 14.80 -0.99 1.68
CA GLU A 186 15.72 -1.78 0.85
C GLU A 186 15.92 -3.20 1.38
N ARG A 187 15.95 -3.40 2.70
CA ARG A 187 15.99 -4.74 3.31
C ARG A 187 14.76 -5.57 2.94
N VAL A 188 13.55 -4.98 2.99
CA VAL A 188 12.31 -5.67 2.60
C VAL A 188 12.30 -5.96 1.09
N LEU A 189 12.77 -5.03 0.26
CA LEU A 189 12.94 -5.26 -1.17
C LEU A 189 13.88 -6.43 -1.45
N GLY A 190 15.00 -6.52 -0.72
CA GLY A 190 15.95 -7.64 -0.81
C GLY A 190 15.28 -8.99 -0.54
N GLU A 191 14.44 -9.08 0.51
CA GLU A 191 13.70 -10.31 0.83
C GLU A 191 12.67 -10.67 -0.25
N LEU A 192 11.95 -9.68 -0.80
CA LEU A 192 11.01 -9.89 -1.89
C LEU A 192 11.75 -10.34 -3.18
N MET A 193 12.91 -9.78 -3.46
CA MET A 193 13.74 -10.17 -4.61
C MET A 193 14.37 -11.55 -4.42
N ALA A 194 14.66 -11.97 -3.19
CA ALA A 194 15.14 -13.31 -2.88
C ALA A 194 14.06 -14.38 -3.00
N SER A 195 12.79 -13.99 -3.13
CA SER A 195 11.62 -14.89 -3.19
C SER A 195 11.14 -15.09 -4.63
N GLY A 196 10.56 -16.27 -4.91
CA GLY A 196 10.03 -16.62 -6.25
C GLY A 196 8.87 -15.72 -6.66
N PRO A 197 8.93 -15.00 -7.80
CA PRO A 197 7.95 -13.96 -8.14
C PRO A 197 6.52 -14.49 -8.25
N ALA A 198 6.31 -15.66 -8.85
CA ALA A 198 4.99 -16.28 -8.94
C ALA A 198 4.46 -16.70 -7.55
N ALA A 199 5.33 -17.17 -6.66
CA ALA A 199 4.97 -17.56 -5.31
C ALA A 199 4.56 -16.34 -4.47
N VAL A 200 5.30 -15.23 -4.56
CA VAL A 200 4.97 -13.98 -3.86
C VAL A 200 3.61 -13.44 -4.30
N ARG A 201 3.35 -13.38 -5.62
CA ARG A 201 2.04 -12.96 -6.15
C ARG A 201 0.90 -13.87 -5.68
N ALA A 202 1.13 -15.18 -5.62
CA ALA A 202 0.14 -16.13 -5.12
C ALA A 202 -0.07 -16.00 -3.60
N ALA A 203 0.99 -15.76 -2.82
CA ALA A 203 0.88 -15.50 -1.39
C ALA A 203 0.07 -14.24 -1.10
N LYS A 204 0.28 -13.15 -1.85
CA LYS A 204 -0.55 -11.95 -1.76
C LYS A 204 -2.02 -12.25 -1.99
N ARG A 205 -2.35 -13.03 -3.04
CA ARG A 205 -3.74 -13.45 -3.29
C ARG A 205 -4.32 -14.30 -2.18
N LEU A 206 -3.55 -15.24 -1.63
CA LEU A 206 -3.99 -16.06 -0.48
C LEU A 206 -4.36 -15.19 0.73
N ILE A 207 -3.58 -14.15 1.03
CA ILE A 207 -3.85 -13.22 2.12
C ILE A 207 -5.16 -12.44 1.88
N ARG A 208 -5.41 -12.00 0.64
CA ARG A 208 -6.61 -11.22 0.30
C ARG A 208 -7.88 -12.06 0.21
N GLU A 209 -7.79 -13.23 -0.42
CA GLU A 209 -8.96 -14.06 -0.76
C GLU A 209 -9.36 -15.02 0.35
N TRP A 210 -8.44 -15.32 1.27
CA TRP A 210 -8.63 -16.26 2.39
C TRP A 210 -9.35 -17.55 1.97
N PRO A 211 -8.87 -18.29 0.97
CA PRO A 211 -9.59 -19.42 0.39
C PRO A 211 -9.72 -20.58 1.38
N GLY A 212 -10.78 -21.39 1.22
CA GLY A 212 -10.94 -22.64 1.97
C GLY A 212 -9.83 -23.67 1.67
N GLY A 213 -9.69 -24.67 2.55
CA GLY A 213 -8.56 -25.61 2.54
C GLY A 213 -8.33 -26.34 1.23
N GLU A 214 -9.38 -26.78 0.52
CA GLU A 214 -9.25 -27.47 -0.77
C GLU A 214 -8.70 -26.56 -1.87
N VAL A 215 -9.18 -25.29 -1.94
CA VAL A 215 -8.68 -24.30 -2.89
C VAL A 215 -7.23 -23.94 -2.56
N ALA A 216 -6.90 -23.78 -1.28
CA ALA A 216 -5.52 -23.55 -0.84
C ALA A 216 -4.59 -24.71 -1.23
N ALA A 217 -5.04 -25.97 -1.06
CA ALA A 217 -4.28 -27.15 -1.50
C ALA A 217 -4.03 -27.18 -3.03
N GLN A 218 -5.04 -26.82 -3.82
CA GLN A 218 -4.91 -26.71 -5.28
C GLN A 218 -3.90 -25.62 -5.67
N ILE A 219 -3.92 -24.45 -5.01
CA ILE A 219 -2.94 -23.39 -5.25
C ILE A 219 -1.53 -23.86 -4.92
N ALA A 220 -1.34 -24.52 -3.77
CA ALA A 220 -0.05 -25.09 -3.37
C ALA A 220 0.48 -26.13 -4.38
N ALA A 221 -0.38 -27.05 -4.82
CA ALA A 221 -0.03 -28.05 -5.82
C ALA A 221 0.37 -27.42 -7.16
N ARG A 222 -0.42 -26.45 -7.64
CA ARG A 222 -0.16 -25.72 -8.90
C ARG A 222 1.20 -25.02 -8.88
N LEU A 223 1.52 -24.33 -7.79
CA LEU A 223 2.82 -23.67 -7.67
C LEU A 223 3.97 -24.64 -7.56
N ARG A 224 3.80 -25.73 -6.78
CA ARG A 224 4.83 -26.78 -6.66
C ARG A 224 5.16 -27.44 -7.98
N THR A 225 4.17 -27.64 -8.85
CA THR A 225 4.34 -28.29 -10.16
C THR A 225 4.67 -27.30 -11.29
N SER A 226 4.64 -25.99 -11.03
CA SER A 226 5.04 -24.98 -12.02
C SER A 226 6.54 -25.05 -12.31
N GLU A 227 6.96 -24.54 -13.46
CA GLU A 227 8.37 -24.46 -13.85
C GLU A 227 9.21 -23.72 -12.78
N GLY A 228 8.75 -22.53 -12.34
CA GLY A 228 9.42 -21.77 -11.29
C GLY A 228 9.48 -22.52 -9.96
N GLY A 229 8.38 -23.18 -9.54
CA GLY A 229 8.36 -23.98 -8.31
C GLY A 229 9.34 -25.15 -8.35
N GLN A 230 9.39 -25.86 -9.49
CA GLN A 230 10.33 -26.96 -9.71
C GLN A 230 11.80 -26.48 -9.75
N ALA A 231 12.06 -25.35 -10.41
CA ALA A 231 13.41 -24.78 -10.48
C ALA A 231 13.89 -24.35 -9.08
N GLY A 232 13.04 -23.69 -8.29
CA GLY A 232 13.35 -23.30 -6.93
C GLY A 232 13.61 -24.48 -5.99
N LEU A 233 12.78 -25.53 -6.08
CA LEU A 233 12.97 -26.76 -5.29
C LEU A 233 14.28 -27.48 -5.63
N ARG A 234 14.62 -27.58 -6.93
CA ARG A 234 15.90 -28.17 -7.34
C ARG A 234 17.08 -27.37 -6.82
N ALA A 235 17.07 -26.03 -7.02
CA ALA A 235 18.13 -25.18 -6.52
C ALA A 235 18.33 -25.33 -5.00
N PHE A 236 17.23 -25.42 -4.24
CA PHE A 236 17.29 -25.66 -2.79
C PHE A 236 17.91 -27.01 -2.44
N LEU A 237 17.49 -28.11 -3.09
CA LEU A 237 18.02 -29.45 -2.85
C LEU A 237 19.49 -29.56 -3.24
N ASP A 238 19.89 -28.89 -4.32
CA ASP A 238 21.26 -28.88 -4.85
C ASP A 238 22.16 -27.85 -4.14
N LYS A 239 21.61 -27.13 -3.13
CA LYS A 239 22.30 -26.04 -2.39
C LYS A 239 22.84 -24.94 -3.32
N GLN A 240 22.12 -24.63 -4.39
CA GLN A 240 22.42 -23.59 -5.36
C GLN A 240 21.51 -22.34 -5.12
N ALA A 241 21.93 -21.21 -5.69
CA ALA A 241 21.07 -20.02 -5.69
C ALA A 241 19.83 -20.25 -6.56
N ALA A 242 18.67 -19.80 -6.09
CA ALA A 242 17.45 -19.84 -6.87
C ALA A 242 17.55 -18.96 -8.12
N PRO A 243 16.94 -19.34 -9.27
CA PRO A 243 17.11 -18.63 -10.55
C PRO A 243 16.81 -17.11 -10.50
N TRP A 244 15.81 -16.73 -9.71
CA TRP A 244 15.39 -15.33 -9.56
C TRP A 244 16.32 -14.45 -8.71
N ARG A 245 17.35 -15.03 -8.06
CA ARG A 245 18.37 -14.26 -7.33
C ARG A 245 19.43 -13.65 -8.25
N SER A 246 19.63 -14.22 -9.44
CA SER A 246 20.62 -13.71 -10.41
C SER A 246 20.17 -12.42 -11.14
N GLU A 247 18.88 -12.08 -11.11
CA GLU A 247 18.31 -10.90 -11.78
C GLU A 247 18.44 -9.61 -10.94
N SER A 248 18.84 -9.69 -9.67
CA SER A 248 18.91 -8.57 -8.74
C SER A 248 20.31 -7.90 -8.65
N SER A 249 21.29 -8.34 -9.45
CA SER A 249 22.71 -7.92 -9.35
C SER A 249 23.23 -7.21 -10.60
N SER A 250 22.35 -6.60 -11.41
CA SER A 250 22.78 -5.88 -12.63
C SER A 250 22.35 -4.43 -12.58
#